data_866ed88f4e2982ba389566005d23cc8b
#
_entry.id   866ed88f4e2982ba389566005d23cc8b
#
_cell.length_a   1.000
_cell.length_b   1.000
_cell.length_c   1.000
_cell.angle_alpha   90.00
_cell.angle_beta   90.00
_cell.angle_gamma   90.00
#
_symmetry.space_group_name_H-M   'P 1'
#
loop_
_entity.id
_entity.type
_entity.pdbx_description
1 polymer ?
#
loop_
_entity_poly.entity_id
_entity_poly.type
_entity_poly.pdbx_seq_one_letter_code
_entity_poly.pdbx_strand_id
1 'polypeptide(L)'
;MAIRNEYFNLLKHIQIPKEVKVEKLGEDQFVVKVRCNRGGDKLVSIVEAFEELGLNVVRARVCCNHFFAMEAIVVAQDQQTTKTKDVTQAILKAIDKQGG
;
A
#
# COMPACT_ATOMS: atom_id res chain seq x y z
N MET A 1 15.40 7.47 -31.30
CA MET A 1 15.31 6.65 -30.09
C MET A 1 15.81 7.37 -28.88
N ALA A 2 16.52 8.45 -29.09
CA ALA A 2 16.95 9.29 -27.97
C ALA A 2 15.76 9.79 -27.15
N ILE A 3 14.66 10.10 -27.83
CA ILE A 3 13.46 10.58 -27.14
C ILE A 3 12.93 9.54 -26.17
N ARG A 4 12.95 8.28 -26.59
CA ARG A 4 12.46 7.20 -25.74
C ARG A 4 13.33 7.03 -24.49
N ASN A 5 14.64 7.13 -24.66
CA ASN A 5 15.56 7.02 -23.51
C ASN A 5 15.38 8.17 -22.55
N GLU A 6 15.18 9.37 -23.07
CA GLU A 6 14.95 10.53 -22.23
C GLU A 6 13.67 10.38 -21.44
N TYR A 7 12.64 9.82 -22.07
CA TYR A 7 11.37 9.59 -21.41
C TYR A 7 11.54 8.61 -20.24
N PHE A 8 12.27 7.53 -20.46
CA PHE A 8 12.53 6.57 -19.39
C PHE A 8 13.31 7.18 -18.24
N ASN A 9 14.31 7.98 -18.55
CA ASN A 9 15.07 8.63 -17.52
C ASN A 9 14.22 9.58 -16.69
N LEU A 10 13.34 10.29 -17.38
CA LEU A 10 12.43 11.19 -16.72
C LEU A 10 11.52 10.42 -15.75
N LEU A 11 11.00 9.28 -16.19
CA LEU A 11 10.14 8.47 -15.35
C LEU A 11 10.88 7.95 -14.11
N LYS A 12 12.14 7.62 -14.26
CA LYS A 12 12.94 7.16 -13.12
C LYS A 12 13.13 8.24 -12.08
N HIS A 13 13.19 9.48 -12.51
CA HIS A 13 13.41 10.60 -11.60
C HIS A 13 12.11 11.16 -11.01
N ILE A 14 11.00 10.84 -11.63
CA ILE A 14 9.72 11.29 -11.10
C ILE A 14 9.42 10.48 -9.86
N GLN A 15 9.24 11.17 -8.76
CA GLN A 15 8.81 10.53 -7.52
C GLN A 15 7.30 10.56 -7.45
N ILE A 16 6.71 9.40 -7.26
CA ILE A 16 5.28 9.28 -7.13
C ILE A 16 4.92 9.52 -5.67
N PRO A 17 4.04 10.47 -5.39
CA PRO A 17 3.64 10.72 -4.01
C PRO A 17 3.03 9.46 -3.39
N LYS A 18 3.31 9.25 -2.13
CA LYS A 18 2.67 8.17 -1.40
C LYS A 18 1.19 8.46 -1.32
N GLU A 19 0.40 7.48 -1.66
CA GLU A 19 -1.05 7.59 -1.58
C GLU A 19 -1.59 6.35 -0.91
N VAL A 20 -2.29 6.55 0.19
CA VAL A 20 -2.93 5.46 0.91
C VAL A 20 -4.38 5.85 1.11
N LYS A 21 -5.25 5.02 0.60
CA LYS A 21 -6.69 5.22 0.73
C LYS A 21 -7.28 4.02 1.44
N VAL A 22 -8.02 4.27 2.49
CA VAL A 22 -8.68 3.20 3.24
C VAL A 22 -10.14 3.56 3.35
N GLU A 23 -11.00 2.66 2.89
CA GLU A 23 -12.44 2.85 2.97
C GLU A 23 -13.05 1.68 3.70
N LYS A 24 -14.01 1.97 4.54
CA LYS A 24 -14.73 0.93 5.27
C LYS A 24 -15.88 0.43 4.43
N LEU A 25 -15.93 -0.87 4.18
CA LEU A 25 -17.00 -1.47 3.37
C LEU A 25 -18.17 -1.94 4.20
N GLY A 26 -17.94 -2.34 5.42
CA GLY A 26 -18.97 -2.86 6.31
C GLY A 26 -18.50 -2.65 7.73
N GLU A 27 -18.98 -3.47 8.63
CA GLU A 27 -18.60 -3.32 10.03
C GLU A 27 -17.14 -3.66 10.27
N ASP A 28 -16.64 -4.66 9.56
CA ASP A 28 -15.30 -5.17 9.81
C ASP A 28 -14.47 -5.35 8.53
N GLN A 29 -14.90 -4.78 7.41
CA GLN A 29 -14.19 -4.90 6.15
C GLN A 29 -13.68 -3.56 5.69
N PHE A 30 -12.49 -3.58 5.13
CA PHE A 30 -11.84 -2.37 4.60
C PHE A 30 -11.30 -2.63 3.21
N VAL A 31 -11.41 -1.63 2.35
CA VAL A 31 -10.69 -1.62 1.08
C VAL A 31 -9.49 -0.72 1.26
N VAL A 32 -8.32 -1.24 0.95
CA VAL A 32 -7.07 -0.51 1.10
C VAL A 32 -6.43 -0.36 -0.27
N LYS A 33 -6.11 0.87 -0.63
CA LYS A 33 -5.41 1.16 -1.88
C LYS A 33 -4.13 1.89 -1.55
N VAL A 34 -3.01 1.37 -2.05
CA VAL A 34 -1.69 1.92 -1.78
C VAL A 34 -0.99 2.19 -3.09
N ARG A 35 -0.32 3.33 -3.15
CA ARG A 35 0.47 3.71 -4.31
C ARG A 35 1.71 4.42 -3.81
N CYS A 36 2.88 3.95 -4.22
CA CYS A 36 4.12 4.55 -3.77
C CYS A 36 5.25 4.16 -4.70
N ASN A 37 6.43 4.71 -4.46
CA ASN A 37 7.61 4.39 -5.23
C ASN A 37 8.01 2.94 -5.01
N ARG A 38 8.61 2.34 -6.02
CA ARG A 38 9.19 1.01 -5.88
C ARG A 38 10.39 1.06 -4.96
N GLY A 39 10.73 -0.08 -4.41
CA GLY A 39 11.89 -0.21 -3.56
C GLY A 39 11.59 -0.98 -2.30
N GLY A 40 12.56 -1.76 -1.85
CA GLY A 40 12.38 -2.58 -0.67
C GLY A 40 11.28 -3.61 -0.84
N ASP A 41 10.83 -4.13 0.25
CA ASP A 41 9.80 -5.15 0.27
C ASP A 41 8.49 -4.55 0.76
N LYS A 42 7.91 -3.69 -0.07
CA LYS A 42 6.71 -2.97 0.31
C LYS A 42 5.57 -3.91 0.66
N LEU A 43 5.38 -4.94 -0.15
CA LEU A 43 4.28 -5.87 0.05
C LEU A 43 4.40 -6.57 1.41
N VAL A 44 5.60 -7.06 1.72
CA VAL A 44 5.81 -7.76 2.98
C VAL A 44 5.55 -6.83 4.17
N SER A 45 6.06 -5.61 4.10
CA SER A 45 5.87 -4.65 5.18
C SER A 45 4.40 -4.32 5.39
N ILE A 46 3.66 -4.17 4.30
CA ILE A 46 2.23 -3.86 4.39
C ILE A 46 1.46 -5.04 4.96
N VAL A 47 1.78 -6.25 4.53
CA VAL A 47 1.11 -7.44 5.06
C VAL A 47 1.41 -7.60 6.54
N GLU A 48 2.64 -7.35 6.94
CA GLU A 48 2.98 -7.40 8.36
C GLU A 48 2.19 -6.37 9.17
N ALA A 49 1.99 -5.19 8.60
CA ALA A 49 1.20 -4.16 9.26
C ALA A 49 -0.25 -4.62 9.45
N PHE A 50 -0.82 -5.28 8.44
CA PHE A 50 -2.16 -5.84 8.57
C PHE A 50 -2.22 -6.88 9.68
N GLU A 51 -1.22 -7.75 9.75
CA GLU A 51 -1.17 -8.77 10.78
C GLU A 51 -1.09 -8.17 12.17
N GLU A 52 -0.30 -7.12 12.33
CA GLU A 52 -0.18 -6.45 13.63
C GLU A 52 -1.50 -5.84 14.07
N LEU A 53 -2.32 -5.42 13.13
CA LEU A 53 -3.63 -4.85 13.44
C LEU A 53 -4.71 -5.92 13.57
N GLY A 54 -4.36 -7.18 13.40
CA GLY A 54 -5.34 -8.25 13.46
C GLY A 54 -6.26 -8.28 12.26
N LEU A 55 -5.74 -7.90 11.10
CA LEU A 55 -6.51 -7.89 9.86
C LEU A 55 -6.12 -9.05 8.97
N ASN A 56 -7.12 -9.69 8.39
CA ASN A 56 -6.92 -10.76 7.41
C ASN A 56 -7.09 -10.21 6.01
N VAL A 57 -6.15 -10.54 5.13
CA VAL A 57 -6.28 -10.16 3.73
C VAL A 57 -7.16 -11.21 3.05
N VAL A 58 -8.29 -10.75 2.54
CA VAL A 58 -9.24 -11.63 1.84
C VAL A 58 -8.88 -11.69 0.36
N ARG A 59 -8.50 -10.54 -0.19
CA ARG A 59 -8.17 -10.45 -1.61
C ARG A 59 -7.16 -9.33 -1.78
N ALA A 60 -6.22 -9.52 -2.67
CA ALA A 60 -5.23 -8.49 -2.95
C ALA A 60 -4.83 -8.52 -4.41
N ARG A 61 -4.60 -7.36 -4.97
CA ARG A 61 -4.07 -7.18 -6.31
C ARG A 61 -2.84 -6.30 -6.17
N VAL A 62 -1.74 -6.74 -6.76
CA VAL A 62 -0.49 -6.01 -6.68
C VAL A 62 0.03 -5.80 -8.08
N CYS A 63 0.43 -4.59 -8.36
CA CYS A 63 1.04 -4.24 -9.63
C CYS A 63 2.33 -3.48 -9.34
N CYS A 64 3.41 -3.90 -9.94
CA CYS A 64 4.70 -3.30 -9.66
C CYS A 64 5.46 -3.09 -10.97
N ASN A 65 5.10 -2.04 -11.68
CA ASN A 65 5.76 -1.67 -12.93
C ASN A 65 6.75 -0.55 -12.67
N HIS A 66 6.32 0.67 -12.94
CA HIS A 66 7.16 1.84 -12.66
C HIS A 66 7.02 2.29 -11.23
N PHE A 67 5.93 1.90 -10.59
CA PHE A 67 5.69 2.19 -9.20
C PHE A 67 4.96 1.01 -8.57
N PHE A 68 4.87 1.03 -7.27
CA PHE A 68 4.16 -0.01 -6.53
C PHE A 68 2.71 0.41 -6.33
N ALA A 69 1.80 -0.46 -6.69
CA ALA A 69 0.37 -0.23 -6.49
C ALA A 69 -0.25 -1.50 -5.92
N MET A 70 -1.09 -1.33 -4.93
CA MET A 70 -1.75 -2.46 -4.28
C MET A 70 -3.18 -2.09 -3.94
N GLU A 71 -4.07 -3.04 -4.15
CA GLU A 71 -5.46 -2.91 -3.74
C GLU A 71 -5.81 -4.18 -2.99
N ALA A 72 -6.29 -4.03 -1.77
CA ALA A 72 -6.57 -5.17 -0.92
C ALA A 72 -7.90 -5.00 -0.21
N ILE A 73 -8.56 -6.11 0.03
CA ILE A 73 -9.72 -6.17 0.90
C ILE A 73 -9.31 -6.93 2.14
N VAL A 74 -9.44 -6.30 3.29
CA VAL A 74 -9.04 -6.89 4.57
C VAL A 74 -10.22 -6.91 5.51
N VAL A 75 -10.22 -7.88 6.40
CA VAL A 75 -11.29 -8.07 7.37
C VAL A 75 -10.69 -8.07 8.76
N ALA A 76 -11.29 -7.31 9.66
CA ALA A 76 -10.84 -7.29 11.04
C ALA A 76 -11.31 -8.57 11.74
N GLN A 77 -10.35 -9.24 12.39
CA GLN A 77 -10.67 -10.37 13.24
C GLN A 77 -11.09 -9.85 14.60
N ASP A 78 -11.88 -10.59 15.31
CA ASP A 78 -12.18 -10.35 16.71
C ASP A 78 -12.83 -9.01 17.04
N GLN A 79 -13.74 -8.55 16.25
CA GLN A 79 -14.57 -7.39 16.60
C GLN A 79 -13.78 -6.22 17.19
N GLN A 80 -12.54 -6.07 16.82
CA GLN A 80 -11.75 -4.95 17.28
C GLN A 80 -12.25 -3.67 16.63
N THR A 81 -12.24 -2.60 17.41
CA THR A 81 -12.62 -1.29 16.91
C THR A 81 -11.49 -0.69 16.12
N THR A 82 -11.15 -1.32 15.00
CA THR A 82 -10.12 -0.78 14.13
C THR A 82 -10.75 0.31 13.27
N LYS A 83 -10.10 1.45 13.23
CA LYS A 83 -10.58 2.58 12.45
C LYS A 83 -9.76 2.74 11.19
N THR A 84 -10.37 3.35 10.17
CA THR A 84 -9.66 3.60 8.92
C THR A 84 -8.38 4.40 9.15
N LYS A 85 -8.41 5.29 10.12
CA LYS A 85 -7.24 6.09 10.47
C LYS A 85 -6.08 5.22 10.94
N ASP A 86 -6.38 4.22 11.76
CA ASP A 86 -5.36 3.31 12.28
C ASP A 86 -4.72 2.51 11.17
N VAL A 87 -5.54 2.02 10.25
CA VAL A 87 -5.04 1.26 9.11
C VAL A 87 -4.16 2.13 8.22
N THR A 88 -4.62 3.34 7.95
CA THR A 88 -3.87 4.28 7.11
C THR A 88 -2.50 4.57 7.71
N GLN A 89 -2.45 4.84 9.01
CA GLN A 89 -1.19 5.17 9.66
C GLN A 89 -0.24 3.99 9.68
N ALA A 90 -0.77 2.79 9.91
CA ALA A 90 0.07 1.60 9.92
C ALA A 90 0.71 1.35 8.56
N ILE A 91 -0.07 1.55 7.50
CA ILE A 91 0.45 1.37 6.14
C ILE A 91 1.49 2.43 5.81
N LEU A 92 1.24 3.68 6.18
CA LEU A 92 2.21 4.73 5.93
C LEU A 92 3.53 4.46 6.64
N LYS A 93 3.47 3.97 7.87
CA LYS A 93 4.67 3.57 8.59
C LYS A 93 5.40 2.42 7.91
N ALA A 94 4.64 1.46 7.42
CA ALA A 94 5.23 0.31 6.73
C ALA A 94 5.96 0.74 5.47
N ILE A 95 5.38 1.67 4.72
CA ILE A 95 5.99 2.18 3.51
C ILE A 95 7.26 2.94 3.82
N ASP A 96 7.20 3.81 4.82
CA ASP A 96 8.35 4.63 5.20
C ASP A 96 9.49 3.80 5.75
N LYS A 97 9.17 2.74 6.45
CA LYS A 97 10.17 1.84 7.03
C LYS A 97 11.06 1.24 5.96
N GLN A 98 10.49 0.96 4.79
CA GLN A 98 11.23 0.36 3.68
C GLN A 98 11.80 1.40 2.74
N GLY A 99 11.30 2.61 2.84
CA GLY A 99 11.65 3.66 1.92
C GLY A 99 12.97 4.34 2.22
N GLY A 100 13.65 3.88 3.22
CA GLY A 100 14.92 4.46 3.65
C GLY A 100 15.88 4.76 2.54
#